data_31205e5b3aa67a88278f9400f012eab5
#
_entry.id   31205e5b3aa67a88278f9400f012eab5
#
_cell.length_a   1.000
_cell.length_b   1.000
_cell.length_c   1.000
_cell.angle_alpha   90.00
_cell.angle_beta   90.00
_cell.angle_gamma   90.00
#
_symmetry.space_group_name_H-M   'P 1'
#
loop_
_entity.id
_entity.type
_entity.pdbx_description
1 polymer ?
#
loop_
_entity_poly.entity_id
_entity_poly.type
_entity_poly.pdbx_seq_one_letter_code
_entity_poly.pdbx_strand_id
1 'polypeptide(L)'
;MNRRGILRSAFIATAAALGVSRFAAPAGAQARHIRLYVEMDVPPGREREMLQAFHDTFVPEAVQHEGYIRVKMLKRRSILQGAAPAAHDYRFELEFENEELRQKWIASAAHQRVWPLVERTMATQKDYPVVLYDEV
;
A
#
# COMPACT_ATOMS: atom_id res chain seq x y z
N MET A 1 -60.26 58.59 26.90
CA MET A 1 -58.83 58.92 26.85
C MET A 1 -58.02 57.65 26.73
N ASN A 2 -57.24 57.62 25.72
CA ASN A 2 -56.44 56.47 25.23
C ASN A 2 -55.43 55.97 26.22
N ARG A 3 -55.25 54.68 26.31
CA ARG A 3 -53.97 54.07 26.52
C ARG A 3 -53.89 52.74 25.74
N ARG A 4 -53.14 52.84 24.70
CA ARG A 4 -52.75 51.72 23.83
C ARG A 4 -51.77 50.83 24.62
N GLY A 5 -52.17 49.61 24.86
CA GLY A 5 -51.25 48.55 25.27
C GLY A 5 -50.58 47.91 24.05
N ILE A 6 -49.31 48.08 23.95
CA ILE A 6 -48.51 47.43 22.90
C ILE A 6 -48.11 46.02 23.42
N LEU A 7 -48.76 45.03 22.85
CA LEU A 7 -48.32 43.64 22.98
C LEU A 7 -47.04 43.45 22.18
N ARG A 8 -45.93 43.32 22.87
CA ARG A 8 -44.71 42.84 22.28
C ARG A 8 -44.74 41.29 22.25
N SER A 9 -45.02 40.78 21.11
CA SER A 9 -44.87 39.32 20.85
C SER A 9 -43.39 39.03 20.76
N ALA A 10 -42.87 38.32 21.73
CA ALA A 10 -41.52 37.77 21.67
C ALA A 10 -41.55 36.52 20.84
N PHE A 11 -41.01 36.59 19.65
CA PHE A 11 -40.70 35.41 18.86
C PHE A 11 -39.49 34.71 19.46
N ILE A 12 -39.71 33.61 20.13
CA ILE A 12 -38.65 32.69 20.51
C ILE A 12 -38.30 31.91 19.25
N ALA A 13 -37.25 32.27 18.57
CA ALA A 13 -36.68 31.45 17.54
C ALA A 13 -35.97 30.27 18.20
N THR A 14 -36.63 29.13 18.18
CA THR A 14 -36.00 27.87 18.56
C THR A 14 -35.08 27.47 17.40
N ALA A 15 -33.79 27.80 17.53
CA ALA A 15 -32.79 27.27 16.64
C ALA A 15 -32.69 25.74 16.89
N ALA A 16 -33.30 24.96 16.02
CA ALA A 16 -33.06 23.54 15.95
C ALA A 16 -31.60 23.36 15.48
N ALA A 17 -30.71 23.11 16.42
CA ALA A 17 -29.40 22.65 16.12
C ALA A 17 -29.56 21.25 15.48
N LEU A 18 -29.52 21.21 14.14
CA LEU A 18 -29.34 19.98 13.41
C LEU A 18 -27.94 19.49 13.78
N GLY A 19 -27.87 18.64 14.78
CA GLY A 19 -26.67 17.90 15.10
C GLY A 19 -26.33 17.05 13.88
N VAL A 20 -25.40 17.50 13.09
CA VAL A 20 -24.76 16.68 12.08
C VAL A 20 -23.97 15.64 12.86
N SER A 21 -24.61 14.50 13.09
CA SER A 21 -23.90 13.33 13.58
C SER A 21 -22.91 12.95 12.49
N ARG A 22 -21.68 13.41 12.64
CA ARG A 22 -20.59 12.82 11.89
C ARG A 22 -20.47 11.39 12.40
N PHE A 23 -20.98 10.46 11.61
CA PHE A 23 -20.67 9.05 11.83
C PHE A 23 -19.16 8.93 11.68
N ALA A 24 -18.43 8.92 12.80
CA ALA A 24 -17.06 8.49 12.81
C ALA A 24 -17.07 7.05 12.29
N ALA A 25 -16.38 6.80 11.17
CA ALA A 25 -16.17 5.44 10.72
C ALA A 25 -15.64 4.62 11.89
N PRO A 26 -16.15 3.39 12.12
CA PRO A 26 -15.66 2.55 13.20
C PRO A 26 -14.14 2.43 13.08
N ALA A 27 -13.43 2.39 14.20
CA ALA A 27 -11.97 2.36 14.29
C ALA A 27 -11.30 1.22 13.49
N GLY A 28 -12.07 0.22 13.02
CA GLY A 28 -11.61 -0.86 12.12
C GLY A 28 -11.77 -0.58 10.62
N ALA A 29 -12.30 0.60 10.22
CA ALA A 29 -12.53 0.95 8.82
C ALA A 29 -11.40 1.81 8.23
N GLN A 30 -10.27 2.01 8.93
CA GLN A 30 -9.08 2.60 8.33
C GLN A 30 -8.54 1.65 7.28
N ALA A 31 -8.22 2.20 6.11
CA ALA A 31 -7.54 1.46 5.06
C ALA A 31 -6.29 0.79 5.66
N ARG A 32 -6.29 -0.53 5.68
CA ARG A 32 -5.18 -1.29 6.23
C ARG A 32 -4.03 -1.26 5.24
N HIS A 33 -2.83 -1.12 5.78
CA HIS A 33 -1.63 -1.31 4.98
C HIS A 33 -1.61 -2.72 4.41
N ILE A 34 -1.11 -2.83 3.21
CA ILE A 34 -0.95 -4.10 2.52
C ILE A 34 0.53 -4.39 2.31
N ARG A 35 0.87 -5.66 2.33
CA ARG A 35 2.22 -6.16 2.03
C ARG A 35 2.18 -7.20 0.93
N LEU A 36 2.98 -6.98 -0.07
CA LEU A 36 3.18 -7.90 -1.16
C LEU A 36 4.54 -8.58 -1.00
N TYR A 37 4.56 -9.88 -1.15
CA TYR A 37 5.78 -10.67 -1.21
C TYR A 37 5.92 -11.35 -2.56
N VAL A 38 7.08 -11.22 -3.16
CA VAL A 38 7.46 -11.99 -4.34
C VAL A 38 8.60 -12.93 -3.94
N GLU A 39 8.39 -14.23 -4.10
CA GLU A 39 9.44 -15.22 -3.91
C GLU A 39 10.24 -15.35 -5.20
N MET A 40 11.54 -15.14 -5.10
CA MET A 40 12.40 -15.00 -6.27
C MET A 40 13.50 -16.06 -6.27
N ASP A 41 13.64 -16.74 -7.40
CA ASP A 41 14.74 -17.62 -7.70
C ASP A 41 15.73 -16.87 -8.60
N VAL A 42 16.81 -16.37 -8.00
CA VAL A 42 17.83 -15.59 -8.71
C VAL A 42 19.11 -16.42 -8.79
N PRO A 43 19.53 -16.84 -10.01
CA PRO A 43 20.80 -17.53 -10.17
C PRO A 43 21.98 -16.72 -9.64
N PRO A 44 22.98 -17.36 -9.01
CA PRO A 44 24.11 -16.64 -8.42
C PRO A 44 24.83 -15.68 -9.39
N GLY A 45 24.92 -16.05 -10.65
CA GLY A 45 25.51 -15.20 -11.68
C GLY A 45 24.71 -13.95 -12.04
N ARG A 46 23.45 -13.85 -11.60
CA ARG A 46 22.57 -12.72 -11.89
C ARG A 46 22.23 -11.88 -10.65
N GLU A 47 22.71 -12.25 -9.48
CA GLU A 47 22.44 -11.52 -8.23
C GLU A 47 22.82 -10.05 -8.34
N ARG A 48 24.01 -9.76 -8.87
CA ARG A 48 24.51 -8.39 -9.01
C ARG A 48 23.61 -7.56 -9.91
N GLU A 49 23.21 -8.11 -11.05
CA GLU A 49 22.29 -7.44 -11.98
C GLU A 49 20.93 -7.18 -11.32
N MET A 50 20.40 -8.16 -10.60
CA MET A 50 19.14 -8.03 -9.89
C MET A 50 19.21 -6.92 -8.83
N LEU A 51 20.26 -6.91 -8.00
CA LEU A 51 20.42 -5.89 -6.95
C LEU A 51 20.62 -4.49 -7.54
N GLN A 52 21.35 -4.35 -8.65
CA GLN A 52 21.47 -3.07 -9.34
C GLN A 52 20.13 -2.61 -9.90
N ALA A 53 19.39 -3.47 -10.60
CA ALA A 53 18.05 -3.14 -11.12
C ALA A 53 17.10 -2.73 -10.00
N PHE A 54 17.14 -3.43 -8.87
CA PHE A 54 16.33 -3.11 -7.71
C PHE A 54 16.69 -1.76 -7.08
N HIS A 55 17.95 -1.57 -6.68
CA HIS A 55 18.38 -0.39 -5.94
C HIS A 55 18.48 0.87 -6.80
N ASP A 56 18.98 0.73 -8.02
CA ASP A 56 19.30 1.90 -8.85
C ASP A 56 18.14 2.32 -9.76
N THR A 57 17.21 1.42 -10.04
CA THR A 57 16.12 1.69 -10.98
C THR A 57 14.74 1.53 -10.35
N PHE A 58 14.45 0.39 -9.72
CA PHE A 58 13.12 0.12 -9.16
C PHE A 58 12.78 1.02 -7.97
N VAL A 59 13.64 1.05 -6.95
CA VAL A 59 13.40 1.82 -5.72
C VAL A 59 13.19 3.31 -5.99
N PRO A 60 14.04 4.00 -6.78
CA PRO A 60 13.85 5.42 -7.05
C PRO A 60 12.52 5.76 -7.72
N GLU A 61 11.99 4.88 -8.53
CA GLU A 61 10.67 5.07 -9.16
C GLU A 61 9.54 4.77 -8.18
N ALA A 62 9.65 3.69 -7.43
CA ALA A 62 8.61 3.27 -6.49
C ALA A 62 8.33 4.31 -5.40
N VAL A 63 9.38 4.93 -4.85
CA VAL A 63 9.25 5.92 -3.75
C VAL A 63 8.48 7.17 -4.15
N GLN A 64 8.33 7.46 -5.44
CA GLN A 64 7.62 8.63 -5.94
C GLN A 64 6.10 8.44 -6.05
N HIS A 65 5.63 7.20 -5.92
CA HIS A 65 4.21 6.90 -6.11
C HIS A 65 3.40 7.10 -4.82
N GLU A 66 2.21 7.64 -4.99
CA GLU A 66 1.24 7.79 -3.90
C GLU A 66 0.96 6.44 -3.25
N GLY A 67 0.97 6.41 -1.94
CA GLY A 67 0.70 5.22 -1.15
C GLY A 67 1.90 4.32 -0.89
N TYR A 68 3.06 4.61 -1.48
CA TYR A 68 4.29 3.89 -1.18
C TYR A 68 4.69 4.09 0.29
N ILE A 69 5.00 3.00 0.96
CA ILE A 69 5.52 3.03 2.33
C ILE A 69 6.96 2.52 2.35
N ARG A 70 7.19 1.33 1.82
CA ARG A 70 8.50 0.69 1.90
C ARG A 70 8.65 -0.41 0.87
N VAL A 71 9.89 -0.62 0.40
CA VAL A 71 10.27 -1.79 -0.38
C VAL A 71 11.60 -2.33 0.13
N LYS A 72 11.73 -3.65 0.17
CA LYS A 72 12.94 -4.34 0.58
C LYS A 72 13.21 -5.54 -0.32
N MET A 73 14.49 -5.83 -0.49
CA MET A 73 14.95 -7.08 -1.06
C MET A 73 15.65 -7.87 0.06
N LEU A 74 15.13 -9.06 0.34
CA LEU A 74 15.63 -9.93 1.40
C LEU A 74 16.31 -11.15 0.78
N LYS A 75 17.51 -11.47 1.25
CA LYS A 75 18.19 -12.72 0.90
C LYS A 75 18.03 -13.72 2.05
N ARG A 76 17.59 -14.94 1.74
CA ARG A 76 17.50 -15.99 2.75
C ARG A 76 18.87 -16.33 3.29
N ARG A 77 19.02 -16.25 4.61
CA ARG A 77 20.26 -16.63 5.30
C ARG A 77 20.27 -18.12 5.62
N SER A 78 19.20 -18.61 6.21
CA SER A 78 19.06 -20.00 6.65
C SER A 78 17.60 -20.37 6.86
N ILE A 79 17.35 -21.67 6.88
CA ILE A 79 16.07 -22.24 7.27
C ILE A 79 16.25 -22.76 8.70
N LEU A 80 15.54 -22.17 9.66
CA LEU A 80 15.67 -22.54 11.07
C LEU A 80 14.78 -23.72 11.42
N GLN A 81 13.68 -23.91 10.73
CA GLN A 81 12.72 -24.99 10.96
C GLN A 81 11.85 -25.22 9.73
N GLY A 82 11.46 -26.45 9.48
CA GLY A 82 10.57 -26.82 8.39
C GLY A 82 11.23 -26.82 7.02
N ALA A 83 10.44 -27.10 5.99
CA ALA A 83 10.90 -27.05 4.61
C ALA A 83 10.68 -25.65 4.03
N ALA A 84 11.72 -25.04 3.47
CA ALA A 84 11.54 -23.85 2.65
C ALA A 84 11.11 -24.25 1.24
N PRO A 85 10.41 -23.35 0.53
CA PRO A 85 10.23 -23.50 -0.91
C PRO A 85 11.61 -23.70 -1.55
N ALA A 86 11.78 -24.76 -2.30
CA ALA A 86 13.01 -25.01 -3.02
C ALA A 86 13.27 -23.84 -3.99
N ALA A 87 14.54 -23.46 -4.14
CA ALA A 87 15.02 -22.52 -5.15
C ALA A 87 14.62 -21.03 -5.02
N HIS A 88 13.94 -20.61 -3.95
CA HIS A 88 13.63 -19.18 -3.76
C HIS A 88 14.56 -18.56 -2.69
N ASP A 89 15.68 -18.00 -3.15
CA ASP A 89 16.70 -17.41 -2.26
C ASP A 89 16.41 -15.97 -1.87
N TYR A 90 15.62 -15.28 -2.67
CA TYR A 90 15.28 -13.89 -2.46
C TYR A 90 13.78 -13.70 -2.26
N ARG A 91 13.47 -12.72 -1.43
CA ARG A 91 12.10 -12.24 -1.23
C ARG A 91 12.08 -10.72 -1.44
N PHE A 92 11.27 -10.30 -2.39
CA PHE A 92 10.89 -8.90 -2.55
C PHE A 92 9.70 -8.61 -1.64
N GLU A 93 9.78 -7.57 -0.84
CA GLU A 93 8.71 -7.12 0.06
C GLU A 93 8.35 -5.69 -0.27
N LEU A 94 7.08 -5.44 -0.57
CA LEU A 94 6.54 -4.13 -0.89
C LEU A 94 5.39 -3.81 0.05
N GLU A 95 5.40 -2.63 0.65
CA GLU A 95 4.34 -2.13 1.51
C GLU A 95 3.72 -0.87 0.92
N PHE A 96 2.39 -0.86 0.83
CA PHE A 96 1.57 0.25 0.36
C PHE A 96 0.47 0.59 1.37
N GLU A 97 -0.02 1.83 1.33
CA GLU A 97 -1.11 2.26 2.20
C GLU A 97 -2.39 1.46 1.99
N ASN A 98 -2.69 1.09 0.74
CA ASN A 98 -3.85 0.27 0.39
C ASN A 98 -3.71 -0.36 -1.00
N GLU A 99 -4.61 -1.29 -1.30
CA GLU A 99 -4.60 -2.03 -2.57
C GLU A 99 -4.93 -1.15 -3.77
N GLU A 100 -5.79 -0.16 -3.63
CA GLU A 100 -6.14 0.74 -4.73
C GLU A 100 -4.91 1.51 -5.24
N LEU A 101 -4.12 2.05 -4.32
CA LEU A 101 -2.88 2.77 -4.66
C LEU A 101 -1.82 1.84 -5.22
N ARG A 102 -1.73 0.60 -4.71
CA ARG A 102 -0.84 -0.41 -5.28
C ARG A 102 -1.23 -0.76 -6.72
N GLN A 103 -2.51 -0.90 -7.01
CA GLN A 103 -2.99 -1.16 -8.37
C GLN A 103 -2.66 -0.01 -9.32
N LYS A 104 -2.76 1.23 -8.87
CA LYS A 104 -2.32 2.40 -9.65
C LYS A 104 -0.82 2.35 -9.93
N TRP A 105 -0.01 1.95 -8.96
CA TRP A 105 1.43 1.75 -9.14
C TRP A 105 1.71 0.72 -10.23
N ILE A 106 1.10 -0.45 -10.16
CA ILE A 106 1.29 -1.53 -11.15
C ILE A 106 0.89 -1.09 -12.55
N ALA A 107 -0.21 -0.34 -12.68
CA ALA A 107 -0.69 0.16 -13.97
C ALA A 107 0.15 1.33 -14.52
N SER A 108 1.04 1.91 -13.73
CA SER A 108 1.85 3.06 -14.13
C SER A 108 2.89 2.69 -15.19
N ALA A 109 3.21 3.65 -16.06
CA ALA A 109 4.29 3.50 -17.03
C ALA A 109 5.64 3.24 -16.35
N ALA A 110 5.87 3.82 -15.17
CA ALA A 110 7.08 3.61 -14.39
C ALA A 110 7.23 2.13 -13.97
N HIS A 111 6.20 1.53 -13.38
CA HIS A 111 6.23 0.11 -13.00
C HIS A 111 6.45 -0.80 -14.22
N GLN A 112 5.72 -0.54 -15.31
CA GLN A 112 5.85 -1.33 -16.55
C GLN A 112 7.26 -1.25 -17.15
N ARG A 113 8.01 -0.21 -16.85
CA ARG A 113 9.40 -0.05 -17.29
C ARG A 113 10.40 -0.71 -16.33
N VAL A 114 10.22 -0.56 -15.01
CA VAL A 114 11.25 -0.94 -14.03
C VAL A 114 11.13 -2.36 -13.52
N TRP A 115 9.91 -2.90 -13.35
CA TRP A 115 9.74 -4.27 -12.87
C TRP A 115 10.37 -5.31 -13.81
N PRO A 116 10.21 -5.25 -15.14
CA PRO A 116 10.84 -6.21 -16.05
C PRO A 116 12.36 -6.28 -15.90
N LEU A 117 13.03 -5.22 -15.48
CA LEU A 117 14.48 -5.22 -15.25
C LEU A 117 14.89 -6.12 -14.08
N VAL A 118 14.04 -6.22 -13.06
CA VAL A 118 14.19 -7.14 -11.94
C VAL A 118 13.75 -8.54 -12.34
N GLU A 119 12.56 -8.66 -12.92
CA GLU A 119 11.94 -9.93 -13.28
C GLU A 119 12.81 -10.77 -14.22
N ARG A 120 13.43 -10.16 -15.22
CA ARG A 120 14.29 -10.87 -16.19
C ARG A 120 15.51 -11.54 -15.57
N THR A 121 15.88 -11.18 -14.33
CA THR A 121 17.01 -11.80 -13.64
C THR A 121 16.65 -13.11 -12.95
N MET A 122 15.36 -13.41 -12.82
CA MET A 122 14.88 -14.64 -12.21
C MET A 122 14.95 -15.82 -13.15
N ALA A 123 15.21 -17.00 -12.59
CA ALA A 123 15.23 -18.25 -13.37
C ALA A 123 13.83 -18.58 -13.92
N THR A 124 12.78 -18.30 -13.13
CA THR A 124 11.37 -18.46 -13.53
C THR A 124 10.71 -17.09 -13.65
N GLN A 125 10.56 -16.58 -14.86
CA GLN A 125 10.10 -15.21 -15.11
C GLN A 125 8.58 -15.03 -15.07
N LYS A 126 7.80 -16.10 -15.05
CA LYS A 126 6.34 -16.04 -15.11
C LYS A 126 5.62 -16.86 -14.04
N ASP A 127 6.33 -17.71 -13.34
CA ASP A 127 5.75 -18.74 -12.47
C ASP A 127 6.36 -18.67 -11.06
N TYR A 128 6.49 -17.45 -10.56
CA TYR A 128 6.95 -17.21 -9.20
C TYR A 128 5.78 -16.81 -8.29
N PRO A 129 5.80 -17.23 -7.01
CA PRO A 129 4.74 -16.86 -6.08
C PRO A 129 4.71 -15.36 -5.80
N VAL A 130 3.53 -14.78 -5.91
CA VAL A 130 3.24 -13.40 -5.50
C VAL A 130 2.08 -13.47 -4.51
N VAL A 131 2.30 -13.02 -3.28
CA VAL A 131 1.32 -13.14 -2.21
C VAL A 131 1.07 -11.77 -1.59
N LEU A 132 -0.20 -11.44 -1.44
CA LEU A 132 -0.66 -10.19 -0.84
C LEU A 132 -1.23 -10.47 0.55
N TYR A 133 -0.84 -9.65 1.53
CA TYR A 133 -1.31 -9.70 2.90
C TYR A 133 -1.91 -8.37 3.32
N ASP A 134 -2.97 -8.42 4.10
CA ASP A 134 -3.46 -7.28 4.87
C ASP A 134 -2.77 -7.23 6.22
N GLU A 135 -2.37 -6.05 6.65
CA GLU A 135 -1.94 -5.84 8.02
C GLU A 135 -3.16 -5.78 8.94
N VAL A 136 -3.23 -6.63 9.93
CA VAL A 136 -4.39 -6.81 10.84
C VAL A 136 -4.07 -6.38 12.27
#